data_17df426cae9e2d0374418b640a8f956e
#
_entry.id   17df426cae9e2d0374418b640a8f956e
#
_cell.length_a   1.000
_cell.length_b   1.000
_cell.length_c   1.000
_cell.angle_alpha   90.00
_cell.angle_beta   90.00
_cell.angle_gamma   90.00
#
_symmetry.space_group_name_H-M   'P 1'
#
loop_
_entity.id
_entity.type
_entity.pdbx_description
1 polymer ?
#
loop_
_entity_poly.entity_id
_entity_poly.type
_entity_poly.pdbx_seq_one_letter_code
_entity_poly.pdbx_strand_id
1 'polypeptide(L)'
;SSAASDVYKRQHLKEVEEPFEKSQIGSSAMAYKRNPMRSERIASLSRYVMIDALNPAITSATQWFERTLDDSANKRLSVPEGFLAIDGILDLYLNVVDGLVVYPKVIEAHLMRELPFMATENIMMDAVKAGGDRQELHERIRQHSMAAGRVVKEEGKDNDLLERIAADPAFGMTMDQLQAIMKPENFVGRAPEQTEEFISEYVKPVLDENKDILGMKAEINV
;
A
#
# COMPACT_ATOMS: atom_id res chain seq x y z
N SER A 1 -5.11 -11.54 -2.77
CA SER A 1 -5.15 -10.76 -1.53
C SER A 1 -4.78 -9.30 -1.79
N SER A 2 -5.34 -8.37 -1.02
CA SER A 2 -5.06 -6.93 -1.16
C SER A 2 -3.58 -6.60 -0.93
N ALA A 3 -2.94 -7.26 0.03
CA ALA A 3 -1.53 -7.05 0.35
C ALA A 3 -0.59 -7.34 -0.84
N ALA A 4 -0.76 -8.47 -1.54
CA ALA A 4 0.02 -8.77 -2.73
C ALA A 4 -0.24 -7.76 -3.86
N SER A 5 -1.51 -7.33 -4.03
CA SER A 5 -1.86 -6.28 -4.98
C SER A 5 -1.21 -4.94 -4.65
N ASP A 6 -1.08 -4.62 -3.37
CA ASP A 6 -0.37 -3.41 -2.93
C ASP A 6 1.11 -3.45 -3.29
N VAL A 7 1.79 -4.57 -3.06
CA VAL A 7 3.21 -4.70 -3.38
C VAL A 7 3.44 -4.47 -4.87
N TYR A 8 2.75 -5.17 -5.76
CA TYR A 8 3.00 -5.00 -7.19
C TYR A 8 2.55 -3.64 -7.74
N LYS A 9 1.52 -3.00 -7.17
CA LYS A 9 1.08 -1.66 -7.57
C LYS A 9 2.07 -0.58 -7.13
N ARG A 10 2.61 -0.70 -5.91
CA ARG A 10 3.56 0.28 -5.36
C ARG A 10 4.98 0.12 -5.88
N GLN A 11 5.33 -1.01 -6.44
CA GLN A 11 6.67 -1.24 -6.98
C GLN A 11 6.99 -0.32 -8.16
N HIS A 12 6.01 0.06 -9.00
CA HIS A 12 6.25 1.04 -10.07
C HIS A 12 6.50 2.46 -9.52
N LEU A 13 6.02 2.78 -8.31
CA LEU A 13 6.34 4.00 -7.58
C LEU A 13 7.73 3.93 -6.92
N LYS A 14 8.37 2.75 -6.91
CA LYS A 14 9.66 2.47 -6.27
C LYS A 14 9.66 2.70 -4.75
N GLU A 15 8.49 2.58 -4.13
CA GLU A 15 8.32 2.72 -2.67
C GLU A 15 8.60 1.43 -1.93
N VAL A 16 8.20 0.30 -2.53
CA VAL A 16 8.43 -1.05 -2.01
C VAL A 16 8.79 -1.99 -3.16
N GLU A 17 9.57 -3.03 -2.86
CA GLU A 17 9.90 -4.10 -3.79
C GLU A 17 9.76 -5.46 -3.10
N GLU A 18 9.35 -6.48 -3.86
CA GLU A 18 9.47 -7.87 -3.41
C GLU A 18 10.94 -8.29 -3.40
N PRO A 19 11.30 -9.37 -2.67
CA PRO A 19 12.67 -9.87 -2.65
C PRO A 19 13.13 -10.24 -4.06
N PHE A 20 14.34 -9.82 -4.41
CA PHE A 20 14.96 -10.08 -5.70
C PHE A 20 16.28 -10.79 -5.50
N GLU A 21 16.42 -11.99 -6.06
CA GLU A 21 17.61 -12.77 -5.92
C GLU A 21 18.75 -12.28 -6.83
N LYS A 22 19.99 -12.43 -6.38
CA LYS A 22 21.18 -11.95 -7.13
C LYS A 22 21.30 -12.57 -8.52
N SER A 23 20.78 -13.77 -8.71
CA SER A 23 20.79 -14.51 -9.97
C SER A 23 19.52 -14.35 -10.81
N GLN A 24 18.51 -13.63 -10.29
CA GLN A 24 17.23 -13.48 -10.95
C GLN A 24 17.33 -12.47 -12.11
N ILE A 25 16.87 -12.86 -13.29
CA ILE A 25 16.80 -11.99 -14.47
C ILE A 25 15.42 -11.31 -14.49
N GLY A 26 15.40 -10.01 -14.30
CA GLY A 26 14.13 -9.24 -14.25
C GLY A 26 13.51 -8.98 -15.61
N SER A 27 14.34 -8.78 -16.65
CA SER A 27 13.89 -8.54 -18.02
C SER A 27 15.03 -8.76 -19.01
N SER A 28 14.75 -9.37 -20.14
CA SER A 28 15.72 -9.56 -21.22
C SER A 28 16.10 -8.27 -21.96
N ALA A 29 15.23 -7.27 -21.95
CA ALA A 29 15.42 -6.00 -22.67
C ALA A 29 15.95 -4.85 -21.79
N MET A 30 15.63 -4.88 -20.50
CA MET A 30 15.99 -3.82 -19.54
C MET A 30 16.56 -4.47 -18.28
N ALA A 31 17.87 -4.61 -18.21
CA ALA A 31 18.58 -5.35 -17.16
C ALA A 31 18.32 -4.81 -15.73
N TYR A 32 18.00 -3.52 -15.58
CA TYR A 32 17.67 -2.90 -14.29
C TYR A 32 16.23 -3.09 -13.86
N LYS A 33 15.33 -3.53 -14.77
CA LYS A 33 13.91 -3.65 -14.48
C LYS A 33 13.65 -4.86 -13.59
N ARG A 34 13.09 -4.60 -12.44
CA ARG A 34 12.60 -5.61 -11.51
C ARG A 34 11.09 -5.69 -11.62
N ASN A 35 10.57 -6.83 -11.98
CA ASN A 35 9.13 -7.05 -12.04
C ASN A 35 8.69 -7.77 -10.76
N PRO A 36 7.52 -7.43 -10.18
CA PRO A 36 6.98 -8.08 -8.99
C PRO A 36 6.32 -9.42 -9.37
N MET A 37 7.10 -10.35 -9.93
CA MET A 37 6.60 -11.61 -10.50
C MET A 37 5.92 -12.50 -9.48
N ARG A 38 6.42 -12.52 -8.25
CA ARG A 38 5.84 -13.34 -7.16
C ARG A 38 4.48 -12.81 -6.75
N SER A 39 4.37 -11.49 -6.56
CA SER A 39 3.11 -10.82 -6.22
C SER A 39 2.09 -10.89 -7.37
N GLU A 40 2.53 -10.79 -8.62
CA GLU A 40 1.68 -10.98 -9.80
C GLU A 40 1.17 -12.42 -9.90
N ARG A 41 2.01 -13.42 -9.58
CA ARG A 41 1.63 -14.84 -9.55
C ARG A 41 0.62 -15.12 -8.45
N ILE A 42 0.80 -14.57 -7.24
CA ILE A 42 -0.19 -14.63 -6.16
C ILE A 42 -1.54 -14.09 -6.65
N ALA A 43 -1.56 -12.90 -7.25
CA ALA A 43 -2.80 -12.30 -7.75
C ALA A 43 -3.46 -13.14 -8.86
N SER A 44 -2.66 -13.76 -9.73
CA SER A 44 -3.14 -14.62 -10.80
C SER A 44 -3.76 -15.91 -10.26
N LEU A 45 -3.06 -16.62 -9.38
CA LEU A 45 -3.56 -17.86 -8.77
C LEU A 45 -4.78 -17.59 -7.87
N SER A 46 -4.83 -16.45 -7.17
CA SER A 46 -5.99 -16.07 -6.37
C SER A 46 -7.26 -15.93 -7.21
N ARG A 47 -7.16 -15.36 -8.43
CA ARG A 47 -8.30 -15.30 -9.36
C ARG A 47 -8.75 -16.69 -9.79
N TYR A 48 -7.80 -17.59 -10.06
CA TYR A 48 -8.12 -18.98 -10.38
C TYR A 48 -8.92 -19.66 -9.26
N VAL A 49 -8.44 -19.58 -8.01
CA VAL A 49 -9.12 -20.15 -6.84
C VAL A 49 -10.52 -19.57 -6.64
N MET A 50 -10.68 -18.26 -6.82
CA MET A 50 -12.00 -17.61 -6.70
C MET A 50 -13.01 -18.16 -7.72
N ILE A 51 -12.58 -18.41 -8.93
CA ILE A 51 -13.45 -18.97 -9.99
C ILE A 51 -13.68 -20.46 -9.75
N ASP A 52 -12.65 -21.21 -9.35
CA ASP A 52 -12.77 -22.62 -9.03
C ASP A 52 -13.77 -22.89 -7.89
N ALA A 53 -13.85 -21.98 -6.91
CA ALA A 53 -14.82 -22.05 -5.81
C ALA A 53 -16.30 -22.04 -6.26
N LEU A 54 -16.61 -21.71 -7.52
CA LEU A 54 -17.95 -21.81 -8.08
C LEU A 54 -18.34 -23.25 -8.43
N ASN A 55 -17.38 -24.14 -8.64
CA ASN A 55 -17.65 -25.54 -9.02
C ASN A 55 -18.61 -26.26 -8.04
N PRO A 56 -18.35 -26.26 -6.70
CA PRO A 56 -19.28 -26.91 -5.76
C PRO A 56 -20.65 -26.23 -5.71
N ALA A 57 -20.72 -24.91 -5.91
CA ALA A 57 -21.99 -24.20 -5.91
C ALA A 57 -22.85 -24.58 -7.12
N ILE A 58 -22.26 -24.68 -8.32
CA ILE A 58 -22.93 -25.08 -9.56
C ILE A 58 -23.33 -26.56 -9.46
N THR A 59 -22.47 -27.42 -8.95
CA THR A 59 -22.78 -28.83 -8.72
C THR A 59 -23.97 -28.96 -7.77
N SER A 60 -23.98 -28.24 -6.68
CA SER A 60 -25.09 -28.26 -5.71
C SER A 60 -26.41 -27.78 -6.33
N ALA A 61 -26.38 -26.81 -7.23
CA ALA A 61 -27.58 -26.28 -7.88
C ALA A 61 -28.28 -27.31 -8.80
N THR A 62 -27.57 -28.31 -9.29
CA THR A 62 -28.11 -29.37 -10.16
C THR A 62 -28.41 -30.65 -9.43
N GLN A 63 -28.03 -30.77 -8.15
CA GLN A 63 -28.38 -31.94 -7.28
C GLN A 63 -29.83 -31.83 -6.79
N TRP A 64 -30.52 -32.94 -6.84
CA TRP A 64 -31.90 -33.03 -6.32
C TRP A 64 -31.90 -33.45 -4.85
N PHE A 65 -32.67 -34.48 -4.46
CA PHE A 65 -32.71 -34.96 -3.08
C PHE A 65 -31.56 -35.88 -2.71
N GLU A 66 -30.91 -36.45 -3.72
CA GLU A 66 -29.78 -37.35 -3.57
C GLU A 66 -28.61 -36.88 -4.43
N ARG A 67 -27.40 -37.18 -3.95
CA ARG A 67 -26.19 -36.93 -4.73
C ARG A 67 -26.13 -37.87 -5.93
N THR A 68 -25.88 -37.36 -7.10
CA THR A 68 -25.56 -38.12 -8.31
C THR A 68 -24.04 -38.20 -8.53
N LEU A 69 -23.59 -39.02 -9.48
CA LEU A 69 -22.16 -39.16 -9.80
C LEU A 69 -21.62 -38.09 -10.77
N ASP A 70 -22.44 -37.13 -11.18
CA ASP A 70 -22.06 -36.05 -12.07
C ASP A 70 -21.02 -35.12 -11.47
N ASP A 71 -20.93 -35.04 -10.14
CA ASP A 71 -19.90 -34.28 -9.42
C ASP A 71 -18.51 -34.94 -9.46
N SER A 72 -18.47 -36.24 -9.72
CA SER A 72 -17.30 -37.08 -9.46
C SER A 72 -16.06 -36.70 -10.22
N ALA A 73 -16.18 -36.38 -11.51
CA ALA A 73 -15.04 -35.89 -12.34
C ALA A 73 -14.65 -34.49 -11.97
N ASN A 74 -15.63 -33.60 -11.81
CA ASN A 74 -15.39 -32.19 -11.47
C ASN A 74 -14.61 -32.04 -10.15
N LYS A 75 -15.07 -32.65 -9.09
CA LYS A 75 -14.42 -32.52 -7.76
C LYS A 75 -13.01 -33.10 -7.70
N ARG A 76 -12.67 -34.07 -8.56
CA ARG A 76 -11.32 -34.63 -8.62
C ARG A 76 -10.30 -33.67 -9.26
N LEU A 77 -10.78 -32.67 -9.99
CA LEU A 77 -9.98 -31.59 -10.54
C LEU A 77 -10.04 -30.36 -9.63
N SER A 78 -11.23 -29.83 -9.40
CA SER A 78 -11.43 -28.57 -8.69
C SER A 78 -10.89 -28.59 -7.26
N VAL A 79 -11.15 -29.66 -6.50
CA VAL A 79 -10.70 -29.70 -5.09
C VAL A 79 -9.18 -29.77 -4.98
N PRO A 80 -8.47 -30.74 -5.61
CA PRO A 80 -7.01 -30.79 -5.52
C PRO A 80 -6.33 -29.55 -6.09
N GLU A 81 -6.78 -29.05 -7.24
CA GLU A 81 -6.19 -27.86 -7.87
C GLU A 81 -6.39 -26.62 -7.01
N GLY A 82 -7.56 -26.45 -6.41
CA GLY A 82 -7.84 -25.36 -5.48
C GLY A 82 -6.89 -25.37 -4.27
N PHE A 83 -6.70 -26.52 -3.64
CA PHE A 83 -5.78 -26.67 -2.50
C PHE A 83 -4.32 -26.46 -2.90
N LEU A 84 -3.86 -27.04 -4.01
CA LEU A 84 -2.50 -26.85 -4.50
C LEU A 84 -2.22 -25.39 -4.86
N ALA A 85 -3.21 -24.71 -5.47
CA ALA A 85 -3.08 -23.31 -5.81
C ALA A 85 -2.99 -22.42 -4.55
N ILE A 86 -3.79 -22.72 -3.51
CA ILE A 86 -3.73 -22.00 -2.23
C ILE A 86 -2.38 -22.22 -1.55
N ASP A 87 -1.88 -23.44 -1.51
CA ASP A 87 -0.58 -23.78 -0.93
C ASP A 87 0.55 -22.98 -1.62
N GLY A 88 0.59 -23.01 -2.94
CA GLY A 88 1.53 -22.20 -3.71
C GLY A 88 1.38 -20.70 -3.51
N ILE A 89 0.17 -20.17 -3.29
CA ILE A 89 -0.08 -18.77 -2.94
C ILE A 89 0.53 -18.44 -1.58
N LEU A 90 0.32 -19.32 -0.58
CA LEU A 90 0.82 -19.10 0.78
C LEU A 90 2.34 -19.11 0.82
N ASP A 91 2.98 -20.04 0.12
CA ASP A 91 4.44 -20.09 0.00
C ASP A 91 5.02 -18.82 -0.62
N LEU A 92 4.46 -18.39 -1.75
CA LEU A 92 4.85 -17.13 -2.39
C LEU A 92 4.62 -15.93 -1.46
N TYR A 93 3.51 -15.92 -0.75
CA TYR A 93 3.17 -14.83 0.17
C TYR A 93 4.16 -14.73 1.33
N LEU A 94 4.49 -15.85 1.97
CA LEU A 94 5.50 -15.91 3.04
C LEU A 94 6.85 -15.39 2.54
N ASN A 95 7.27 -15.84 1.35
CA ASN A 95 8.53 -15.39 0.75
C ASN A 95 8.54 -13.88 0.47
N VAL A 96 7.46 -13.33 -0.08
CA VAL A 96 7.36 -11.89 -0.37
C VAL A 96 7.38 -11.06 0.91
N VAL A 97 6.66 -11.50 1.95
CA VAL A 97 6.57 -10.75 3.22
C VAL A 97 7.89 -10.79 3.99
N ASP A 98 8.56 -11.95 4.04
CA ASP A 98 9.83 -12.11 4.74
C ASP A 98 10.96 -11.27 4.11
N GLY A 99 10.93 -11.10 2.79
CA GLY A 99 11.96 -10.37 2.05
C GLY A 99 11.53 -8.98 1.53
N LEU A 100 10.44 -8.42 2.02
CA LEU A 100 9.92 -7.14 1.54
C LEU A 100 10.92 -6.00 1.78
N VAL A 101 11.27 -5.29 0.71
CA VAL A 101 12.13 -4.12 0.75
C VAL A 101 11.29 -2.86 0.73
N VAL A 102 11.53 -1.95 1.67
CA VAL A 102 10.86 -0.64 1.76
C VAL A 102 11.90 0.46 1.55
N TYR A 103 11.56 1.49 0.77
CA TYR A 103 12.41 2.64 0.48
C TYR A 103 11.87 3.92 1.15
N PRO A 104 12.15 4.17 2.43
CA PRO A 104 11.57 5.30 3.18
C PRO A 104 11.85 6.66 2.54
N LYS A 105 13.04 6.85 1.97
CA LYS A 105 13.40 8.12 1.33
C LYS A 105 12.61 8.41 0.05
N VAL A 106 12.21 7.37 -0.68
CA VAL A 106 11.34 7.52 -1.86
C VAL A 106 9.93 7.88 -1.43
N ILE A 107 9.42 7.21 -0.38
CA ILE A 107 8.12 7.52 0.22
C ILE A 107 8.09 8.97 0.71
N GLU A 108 9.12 9.40 1.43
CA GLU A 108 9.26 10.77 1.92
C GLU A 108 9.27 11.78 0.76
N ALA A 109 10.05 11.52 -0.29
CA ALA A 109 10.10 12.39 -1.46
C ALA A 109 8.75 12.52 -2.18
N HIS A 110 7.98 11.42 -2.28
CA HIS A 110 6.63 11.46 -2.84
C HIS A 110 5.66 12.22 -1.95
N LEU A 111 5.72 11.98 -0.65
CA LEU A 111 4.88 12.64 0.34
C LEU A 111 5.12 14.15 0.35
N MET A 112 6.37 14.57 0.36
CA MET A 112 6.75 15.99 0.44
C MET A 112 6.34 16.81 -0.80
N ARG A 113 6.00 16.17 -1.92
CA ARG A 113 5.42 16.86 -3.08
C ARG A 113 3.98 17.32 -2.83
N GLU A 114 3.21 16.56 -2.08
CA GLU A 114 1.77 16.80 -1.84
C GLU A 114 1.50 17.37 -0.45
N LEU A 115 2.34 17.06 0.52
CA LEU A 115 2.14 17.44 1.92
C LEU A 115 1.95 18.95 2.14
N PRO A 116 2.66 19.86 1.44
CA PRO A 116 2.41 21.29 1.58
C PRO A 116 0.96 21.69 1.26
N PHE A 117 0.32 21.05 0.28
CA PHE A 117 -1.09 21.30 -0.02
C PHE A 117 -2.02 20.73 1.03
N MET A 118 -1.71 19.54 1.57
CA MET A 118 -2.51 18.89 2.61
C MET A 118 -2.44 19.65 3.94
N ALA A 119 -1.29 20.23 4.25
CA ALA A 119 -1.02 20.91 5.52
C ALA A 119 -1.56 22.33 5.59
N THR A 120 -2.19 22.85 4.53
CA THR A 120 -2.69 24.23 4.47
C THR A 120 -3.66 24.57 5.58
N GLU A 121 -4.47 23.61 6.04
CA GLU A 121 -5.37 23.82 7.18
C GLU A 121 -4.58 24.02 8.48
N ASN A 122 -3.57 23.19 8.73
CA ASN A 122 -2.73 23.29 9.93
C ASN A 122 -1.98 24.63 9.96
N ILE A 123 -1.42 25.05 8.81
CA ILE A 123 -0.74 26.35 8.65
C ILE A 123 -1.72 27.48 8.97
N MET A 124 -2.92 27.44 8.37
CA MET A 124 -3.95 28.44 8.62
C MET A 124 -4.32 28.52 10.10
N MET A 125 -4.55 27.37 10.73
CA MET A 125 -4.94 27.32 12.14
C MET A 125 -3.84 27.87 13.07
N ASP A 126 -2.58 27.60 12.79
CA ASP A 126 -1.49 28.13 13.60
C ASP A 126 -1.30 29.64 13.38
N ALA A 127 -1.47 30.14 12.17
CA ALA A 127 -1.49 31.59 11.91
C ALA A 127 -2.66 32.31 12.58
N VAL A 128 -3.85 31.67 12.62
CA VAL A 128 -5.03 32.20 13.35
C VAL A 128 -4.76 32.26 14.86
N LYS A 129 -4.16 31.21 15.43
CA LYS A 129 -3.77 31.21 16.86
C LYS A 129 -2.76 32.33 17.19
N ALA A 130 -1.93 32.71 16.21
CA ALA A 130 -1.00 33.83 16.32
C ALA A 130 -1.68 35.21 16.16
N GLY A 131 -2.98 35.26 15.90
CA GLY A 131 -3.78 36.50 15.82
C GLY A 131 -4.19 36.91 14.42
N GLY A 132 -3.96 36.07 13.40
CA GLY A 132 -4.39 36.34 12.02
C GLY A 132 -5.91 36.19 11.81
N ASP A 133 -6.45 36.93 10.84
CA ASP A 133 -7.85 36.79 10.44
C ASP A 133 -8.07 35.54 9.59
N ARG A 134 -8.97 34.66 10.02
CA ARG A 134 -9.21 33.35 9.39
C ARG A 134 -9.67 33.46 7.94
N GLN A 135 -10.52 34.45 7.62
CA GLN A 135 -11.05 34.57 6.25
C GLN A 135 -9.99 35.15 5.30
N GLU A 136 -9.23 36.12 5.76
CA GLU A 136 -8.11 36.66 5.00
C GLU A 136 -7.06 35.61 4.73
N LEU A 137 -6.65 34.88 5.77
CA LEU A 137 -5.65 33.80 5.64
C LEU A 137 -6.12 32.68 4.71
N HIS A 138 -7.41 32.29 4.77
CA HIS A 138 -7.97 31.29 3.87
C HIS A 138 -7.88 31.75 2.40
N GLU A 139 -8.24 32.99 2.09
CA GLU A 139 -8.15 33.50 0.72
C GLU A 139 -6.70 33.58 0.23
N ARG A 140 -5.78 34.00 1.08
CA ARG A 140 -4.33 34.01 0.75
C ARG A 140 -3.77 32.60 0.50
N ILE A 141 -4.12 31.62 1.35
CA ILE A 141 -3.74 30.21 1.12
C ILE A 141 -4.31 29.72 -0.21
N ARG A 142 -5.56 30.03 -0.52
CA ARG A 142 -6.15 29.65 -1.81
C ARG A 142 -5.35 30.22 -2.99
N GLN A 143 -4.99 31.50 -2.94
CA GLN A 143 -4.20 32.16 -4.00
C GLN A 143 -2.81 31.52 -4.12
N HIS A 144 -2.10 31.34 -3.02
CA HIS A 144 -0.77 30.72 -3.01
C HIS A 144 -0.82 29.26 -3.49
N SER A 145 -1.81 28.49 -3.05
CA SER A 145 -1.98 27.09 -3.48
C SER A 145 -2.29 26.99 -4.98
N MET A 146 -3.11 27.88 -5.52
CA MET A 146 -3.37 27.92 -6.96
C MET A 146 -2.13 28.30 -7.77
N ALA A 147 -1.32 29.22 -7.28
CA ALA A 147 -0.08 29.61 -7.93
C ALA A 147 0.97 28.50 -7.87
N ALA A 148 1.18 27.87 -6.70
CA ALA A 148 2.07 26.72 -6.54
C ALA A 148 1.60 25.52 -7.39
N GLY A 149 0.29 25.27 -7.43
CA GLY A 149 -0.29 24.22 -8.29
C GLY A 149 -0.02 24.41 -9.78
N ARG A 150 0.06 25.64 -10.27
CA ARG A 150 0.49 25.95 -11.64
C ARG A 150 1.96 25.62 -11.85
N VAL A 151 2.83 26.03 -10.93
CA VAL A 151 4.26 25.72 -10.99
C VAL A 151 4.50 24.22 -11.10
N VAL A 152 3.81 23.43 -10.27
CA VAL A 152 3.91 21.97 -10.30
C VAL A 152 3.35 21.37 -11.60
N LYS A 153 2.15 21.81 -12.01
CA LYS A 153 1.41 21.14 -13.11
C LYS A 153 1.79 21.64 -14.50
N GLU A 154 2.05 22.95 -14.65
CA GLU A 154 2.32 23.57 -15.96
C GLU A 154 3.82 23.67 -16.23
N GLU A 155 4.64 23.89 -15.18
CA GLU A 155 6.07 24.07 -15.34
C GLU A 155 6.88 22.82 -14.96
N GLY A 156 6.26 21.81 -14.30
CA GLY A 156 6.94 20.60 -13.88
C GLY A 156 8.00 20.78 -12.80
N LYS A 157 7.93 21.90 -12.06
CA LYS A 157 8.87 22.24 -10.98
C LYS A 157 8.38 21.73 -9.63
N ASP A 158 9.24 21.81 -8.63
CA ASP A 158 8.90 21.48 -7.26
C ASP A 158 7.85 22.44 -6.68
N ASN A 159 7.15 21.96 -5.65
CA ASN A 159 6.12 22.72 -4.96
C ASN A 159 6.74 23.85 -4.13
N ASP A 160 6.43 25.09 -4.46
CA ASP A 160 6.94 26.31 -3.82
C ASP A 160 5.92 26.97 -2.86
N LEU A 161 4.93 26.22 -2.40
CA LEU A 161 3.86 26.76 -1.55
C LEU A 161 4.38 27.28 -0.21
N LEU A 162 5.31 26.57 0.42
CA LEU A 162 5.87 26.98 1.71
C LEU A 162 6.67 28.27 1.61
N GLU A 163 7.45 28.43 0.54
CA GLU A 163 8.20 29.63 0.25
C GLU A 163 7.29 30.85 0.03
N ARG A 164 6.16 30.65 -0.66
CA ARG A 164 5.15 31.69 -0.86
C ARG A 164 4.49 32.12 0.44
N ILE A 165 4.14 31.15 1.29
CA ILE A 165 3.54 31.42 2.61
C ILE A 165 4.56 32.12 3.53
N ALA A 166 5.80 31.64 3.56
CA ALA A 166 6.86 32.27 4.37
C ALA A 166 7.16 33.70 3.95
N ALA A 167 7.01 34.03 2.66
CA ALA A 167 7.20 35.38 2.12
C ALA A 167 6.00 36.30 2.36
N ASP A 168 4.84 35.78 2.74
CA ASP A 168 3.62 36.57 2.96
C ASP A 168 3.51 37.00 4.44
N PRO A 169 3.65 38.33 4.73
CA PRO A 169 3.61 38.82 6.11
C PRO A 169 2.32 38.56 6.86
N ALA A 170 1.23 38.27 6.16
CA ALA A 170 -0.06 37.97 6.80
C ALA A 170 -0.04 36.72 7.65
N PHE A 171 0.82 35.75 7.33
CA PHE A 171 0.98 34.53 8.13
C PHE A 171 1.89 34.70 9.33
N GLY A 172 2.87 35.60 9.26
CA GLY A 172 3.84 35.85 10.34
C GLY A 172 4.65 34.60 10.72
N MET A 173 4.80 33.65 9.80
CA MET A 173 5.47 32.36 10.03
C MET A 173 6.82 32.32 9.31
N THR A 174 7.82 31.77 9.99
CA THR A 174 9.12 31.49 9.41
C THR A 174 9.12 30.15 8.65
N MET A 175 10.09 29.96 7.76
CA MET A 175 10.27 28.68 7.06
C MET A 175 10.46 27.51 8.05
N ASP A 176 11.21 27.72 9.14
CA ASP A 176 11.44 26.68 10.15
C ASP A 176 10.13 26.26 10.84
N GLN A 177 9.23 27.21 11.10
CA GLN A 177 7.91 26.92 11.67
C GLN A 177 7.03 26.13 10.67
N LEU A 178 7.05 26.52 9.40
CA LEU A 178 6.33 25.80 8.34
C LEU A 178 6.87 24.36 8.18
N GLN A 179 8.19 24.19 8.15
CA GLN A 179 8.81 22.87 8.09
C GLN A 179 8.48 21.99 9.30
N ALA A 180 8.33 22.58 10.49
CA ALA A 180 7.92 21.84 11.68
C ALA A 180 6.48 21.27 11.57
N ILE A 181 5.60 21.94 10.82
CA ILE A 181 4.25 21.44 10.52
C ILE A 181 4.32 20.28 9.53
N MET A 182 5.29 20.27 8.60
CA MET A 182 5.44 19.26 7.54
C MET A 182 5.96 17.90 8.01
N LYS A 183 5.95 17.62 9.30
CA LYS A 183 6.33 16.29 9.80
C LYS A 183 5.25 15.26 9.46
N PRO A 184 5.57 14.17 8.75
CA PRO A 184 4.60 13.15 8.36
C PRO A 184 3.81 12.57 9.52
N GLU A 185 4.44 12.48 10.70
CA GLU A 185 3.83 11.96 11.92
C GLU A 185 2.59 12.76 12.37
N ASN A 186 2.49 14.03 11.97
CA ASN A 186 1.34 14.87 12.28
C ASN A 186 0.08 14.51 11.45
N PHE A 187 0.25 13.66 10.41
CA PHE A 187 -0.80 13.36 9.43
C PHE A 187 -1.20 11.88 9.38
N VAL A 188 -0.60 11.04 10.20
CA VAL A 188 -0.89 9.58 10.19
C VAL A 188 -2.10 9.19 11.03
N GLY A 189 -2.66 10.13 11.80
CA GLY A 189 -3.80 9.88 12.70
C GLY A 189 -3.50 8.76 13.68
N ARG A 190 -4.43 7.82 13.83
CA ARG A 190 -4.30 6.66 14.72
C ARG A 190 -3.74 5.40 14.05
N ALA A 191 -3.11 5.52 12.88
CA ALA A 191 -2.62 4.34 12.16
C ALA A 191 -1.58 3.52 12.96
N PRO A 192 -0.60 4.11 13.67
CA PRO A 192 0.32 3.37 14.52
C PRO A 192 -0.40 2.60 15.64
N GLU A 193 -1.27 3.29 16.39
CA GLU A 193 -2.01 2.70 17.52
C GLU A 193 -2.93 1.57 17.03
N GLN A 194 -3.65 1.77 15.94
CA GLN A 194 -4.52 0.74 15.35
C GLN A 194 -3.71 -0.50 14.90
N THR A 195 -2.49 -0.30 14.41
CA THR A 195 -1.61 -1.41 14.03
C THR A 195 -1.18 -2.20 15.27
N GLU A 196 -0.79 -1.51 16.35
CA GLU A 196 -0.41 -2.15 17.61
C GLU A 196 -1.59 -2.87 18.27
N GLU A 197 -2.77 -2.24 18.29
CA GLU A 197 -4.02 -2.84 18.78
C GLU A 197 -4.33 -4.12 17.99
N PHE A 198 -4.30 -4.08 16.65
CA PHE A 198 -4.54 -5.26 15.81
C PHE A 198 -3.53 -6.39 16.07
N ILE A 199 -2.25 -6.06 16.17
CA ILE A 199 -1.21 -7.05 16.47
C ILE A 199 -1.45 -7.70 17.83
N SER A 200 -1.78 -6.90 18.86
CA SER A 200 -1.96 -7.40 20.22
C SER A 200 -3.24 -8.20 20.41
N GLU A 201 -4.35 -7.76 19.80
CA GLU A 201 -5.67 -8.32 20.02
C GLU A 201 -6.00 -9.51 19.10
N TYR A 202 -5.46 -9.49 17.87
CA TYR A 202 -5.82 -10.49 16.85
C TYR A 202 -4.64 -11.38 16.44
N VAL A 203 -3.46 -10.78 16.19
CA VAL A 203 -2.33 -11.55 15.66
C VAL A 203 -1.65 -12.39 16.74
N LYS A 204 -1.30 -11.79 17.87
CA LYS A 204 -0.60 -12.51 18.97
C LYS A 204 -1.37 -13.71 19.49
N PRO A 205 -2.69 -13.65 19.76
CA PRO A 205 -3.45 -14.83 20.19
C PRO A 205 -3.36 -15.99 19.20
N VAL A 206 -3.51 -15.71 17.89
CA VAL A 206 -3.41 -16.75 16.85
C VAL A 206 -2.00 -17.36 16.82
N LEU A 207 -0.95 -16.54 16.92
CA LEU A 207 0.42 -17.06 16.98
C LEU A 207 0.66 -17.89 18.24
N ASP A 208 0.11 -17.47 19.38
CA ASP A 208 0.24 -18.19 20.63
C ASP A 208 -0.46 -19.55 20.62
N GLU A 209 -1.63 -19.65 19.99
CA GLU A 209 -2.37 -20.90 19.81
C GLU A 209 -1.66 -21.88 18.87
N ASN A 210 -0.84 -21.38 17.95
CA ASN A 210 -0.21 -22.17 16.89
C ASN A 210 1.32 -22.23 17.01
N LYS A 211 1.88 -22.09 18.21
CA LYS A 211 3.33 -22.08 18.45
C LYS A 211 4.08 -23.26 17.87
N ASP A 212 3.43 -24.44 17.87
CA ASP A 212 4.04 -25.71 17.44
C ASP A 212 4.31 -25.78 15.94
N ILE A 213 3.64 -24.94 15.15
CA ILE A 213 3.76 -24.91 13.69
C ILE A 213 4.44 -23.63 13.17
N LEU A 214 4.86 -22.75 14.06
CA LEU A 214 5.59 -21.53 13.65
C LEU A 214 7.00 -21.87 13.16
N GLY A 215 7.48 -21.09 12.19
CA GLY A 215 8.85 -21.19 11.66
C GLY A 215 9.01 -22.09 10.45
N MET A 216 7.91 -22.56 9.85
CA MET A 216 7.98 -23.17 8.51
C MET A 216 8.50 -22.14 7.51
N LYS A 217 9.54 -22.53 6.75
CA LYS A 217 10.07 -21.68 5.69
C LYS A 217 9.53 -22.13 4.35
N ALA A 218 9.06 -21.16 3.57
CA ALA A 218 8.70 -21.40 2.18
C ALA A 218 9.98 -21.62 1.36
N GLU A 219 10.17 -22.80 0.77
CA GLU A 219 11.22 -23.06 -0.20
C GLU A 219 10.67 -22.82 -1.61
N ILE A 220 11.08 -21.71 -2.22
CA ILE A 220 10.69 -21.38 -3.59
C ILE A 220 11.87 -21.69 -4.49
N ASN A 221 11.74 -22.73 -5.30
CA ASN A 221 12.64 -23.04 -6.42
C ASN A 221 12.15 -22.32 -7.66
N VAL A 222 12.76 -21.17 -8.00
CA VAL A 222 12.42 -20.38 -9.21
C VAL A 222 13.56 -20.48 -10.20
#